data_a1f09005970256a03ee11a869f5d3dc5
#
_entry.id   a1f09005970256a03ee11a869f5d3dc5
#
_cell.length_a   1.000
_cell.length_b   1.000
_cell.length_c   1.000
_cell.angle_alpha   90.00
_cell.angle_beta   90.00
_cell.angle_gamma   90.00
#
_symmetry.space_group_name_H-M   'P 1'
#
loop_
_entity.id
_entity.type
_entity.pdbx_description
1 polymer ?
#
loop_
_entity_poly.entity_id
_entity_poly.type
_entity_poly.pdbx_seq_one_letter_code
_entity_poly.pdbx_strand_id
1 'polypeptide(L)'
;MKKEIKFSLVFRDMWQSAGKYVPRVDQLVKVAPAIIEMGCFARVETNGGGFEQVNLLFGENPNKAVREWTKPFHEAGIQTHMLDRALNGLRMSPVPADVRKLFYKVKKAQGTDITRTFCGLNDIRNIAPSITYAHEAGMISQCSLCITHSPIHTVEYYTDMALKLIELGADEICIKDMAGIGVRYLWARLWLISRLPIRKFPFSITVMRDPASIWQAFLKFARRVAIIST
;
A
#
# COMPACT_ATOMS: atom_id res chain seq x y z
N MET A 1 17.72 20.07 6.04
CA MET A 1 17.72 19.30 4.77
C MET A 1 16.29 19.23 4.24
N LYS A 2 16.06 19.53 2.96
CA LYS A 2 14.76 19.27 2.29
C LYS A 2 14.56 17.76 2.26
N LYS A 3 13.44 17.27 2.78
CA LYS A 3 13.08 15.83 2.64
C LYS A 3 12.78 15.55 1.17
N GLU A 4 13.40 14.51 0.64
CA GLU A 4 13.12 14.00 -0.68
C GLU A 4 11.72 13.38 -0.72
N ILE A 5 10.94 13.73 -1.75
CA ILE A 5 9.64 13.12 -2.00
C ILE A 5 9.85 12.00 -3.01
N LYS A 6 9.41 10.79 -2.64
CA LYS A 6 9.48 9.61 -3.51
C LYS A 6 8.08 9.22 -3.96
N PHE A 7 7.96 8.84 -5.23
CA PHE A 7 6.70 8.38 -5.80
C PHE A 7 6.58 6.86 -5.73
N SER A 8 5.36 6.39 -5.52
CA SER A 8 5.01 4.98 -5.60
C SER A 8 3.85 4.81 -6.58
N LEU A 9 4.02 3.97 -7.58
CA LEU A 9 2.98 3.70 -8.58
C LEU A 9 2.02 2.61 -8.06
N VAL A 10 0.73 2.89 -8.04
CA VAL A 10 -0.34 1.94 -7.66
C VAL A 10 -0.89 1.24 -8.91
N PHE A 11 -0.04 0.52 -9.61
CA PHE A 11 -0.39 -0.13 -10.88
C PHE A 11 -1.42 -1.26 -10.69
N ARG A 12 -1.30 -2.02 -9.59
CA ARG A 12 -2.19 -3.14 -9.26
C ARG A 12 -3.66 -2.74 -9.22
N ASP A 13 -3.98 -1.56 -8.75
CA ASP A 13 -5.38 -1.14 -8.61
C ASP A 13 -6.06 -0.92 -9.96
N MET A 14 -5.38 -0.29 -10.90
CA MET A 14 -5.81 -0.16 -12.27
C MET A 14 -6.03 -1.56 -12.89
N TRP A 15 -5.12 -2.47 -12.66
CA TRP A 15 -5.23 -3.85 -13.12
C TRP A 15 -6.47 -4.54 -12.55
N GLN A 16 -6.68 -4.48 -11.25
CA GLN A 16 -7.85 -5.05 -10.59
C GLN A 16 -9.15 -4.41 -11.07
N SER A 17 -9.16 -3.12 -11.38
CA SER A 17 -10.35 -2.37 -11.79
C SER A 17 -10.72 -2.56 -13.25
N ALA A 18 -9.89 -3.21 -14.07
CA ALA A 18 -10.15 -3.47 -15.47
C ALA A 18 -11.29 -4.52 -15.72
N GLY A 19 -11.84 -5.13 -14.66
CA GLY A 19 -12.92 -6.10 -14.75
C GLY A 19 -12.53 -7.32 -15.59
N LYS A 20 -13.33 -7.64 -16.60
CA LYS A 20 -13.06 -8.77 -17.52
C LYS A 20 -11.89 -8.55 -18.48
N TYR A 21 -11.38 -7.35 -18.56
CA TYR A 21 -10.24 -6.97 -19.42
C TYR A 21 -8.92 -6.90 -18.65
N VAL A 22 -8.82 -7.59 -17.52
CA VAL A 22 -7.59 -7.67 -16.73
C VAL A 22 -6.45 -8.21 -17.60
N PRO A 23 -5.33 -7.47 -17.76
CA PRO A 23 -4.22 -7.94 -18.59
C PRO A 23 -3.51 -9.13 -17.93
N ARG A 24 -3.02 -10.05 -18.76
CA ARG A 24 -2.19 -11.16 -18.32
C ARG A 24 -0.78 -10.68 -18.02
N VAL A 25 -0.01 -11.51 -17.29
CA VAL A 25 1.35 -11.16 -16.89
C VAL A 25 2.28 -10.92 -18.09
N ASP A 26 2.12 -11.70 -19.16
CA ASP A 26 2.91 -11.51 -20.39
C ASP A 26 2.66 -10.16 -21.09
N GLN A 27 1.51 -9.56 -20.85
CA GLN A 27 1.19 -8.20 -21.30
C GLN A 27 1.74 -7.14 -20.32
N LEU A 28 1.64 -7.38 -19.01
CA LEU A 28 2.14 -6.47 -17.97
C LEU A 28 3.66 -6.28 -18.03
N VAL A 29 4.39 -7.37 -18.17
CA VAL A 29 5.87 -7.33 -18.21
C VAL A 29 6.38 -6.41 -19.32
N LYS A 30 5.64 -6.28 -20.43
CA LYS A 30 5.99 -5.38 -21.53
C LYS A 30 5.89 -3.89 -21.16
N VAL A 31 5.14 -3.54 -20.12
CA VAL A 31 5.00 -2.15 -19.65
C VAL A 31 6.09 -1.79 -18.64
N ALA A 32 6.70 -2.76 -17.96
CA ALA A 32 7.69 -2.51 -16.93
C ALA A 32 8.88 -1.62 -17.40
N PRO A 33 9.47 -1.82 -18.60
CA PRO A 33 10.55 -0.96 -19.07
C PRO A 33 10.17 0.52 -19.14
N ALA A 34 8.96 0.84 -19.62
CA ALA A 34 8.49 2.23 -19.70
C ALA A 34 8.32 2.85 -18.30
N ILE A 35 7.83 2.09 -17.32
CA ILE A 35 7.71 2.55 -15.93
C ILE A 35 9.10 2.83 -15.33
N ILE A 36 10.06 1.95 -15.61
CA ILE A 36 11.43 2.08 -15.11
C ILE A 36 12.12 3.29 -15.75
N GLU A 37 11.97 3.49 -17.07
CA GLU A 37 12.54 4.60 -17.82
C GLU A 37 12.06 5.96 -17.33
N MET A 38 10.84 6.07 -16.79
CA MET A 38 10.35 7.30 -16.16
C MET A 38 11.23 7.78 -15.01
N GLY A 39 11.97 6.92 -14.34
CA GLY A 39 12.98 7.26 -13.32
C GLY A 39 12.46 7.93 -12.06
N CYS A 40 11.14 8.09 -11.91
CA CYS A 40 10.54 8.84 -10.79
C CYS A 40 9.95 7.94 -9.68
N PHE A 41 9.83 6.64 -9.94
CA PHE A 41 9.21 5.72 -8.99
C PHE A 41 10.25 5.04 -8.10
N ALA A 42 10.11 5.19 -6.80
CA ALA A 42 10.88 4.42 -5.83
C ALA A 42 10.22 3.07 -5.50
N ARG A 43 8.91 2.97 -5.75
CA ARG A 43 8.10 1.79 -5.44
C ARG A 43 7.01 1.56 -6.48
N VAL A 44 6.64 0.29 -6.67
CA VAL A 44 5.50 -0.12 -7.50
C VAL A 44 4.63 -1.11 -6.74
N GLU A 45 3.32 -0.85 -6.68
CA GLU A 45 2.35 -1.83 -6.19
C GLU A 45 2.07 -2.86 -7.26
N THR A 46 2.68 -4.02 -7.12
CA THR A 46 2.70 -5.07 -8.14
C THR A 46 1.62 -6.12 -7.96
N ASN A 47 1.12 -6.33 -6.74
CA ASN A 47 0.15 -7.37 -6.48
C ASN A 47 -0.85 -7.04 -5.37
N GLY A 48 -1.91 -7.85 -5.31
CA GLY A 48 -3.06 -7.69 -4.44
C GLY A 48 -4.20 -8.56 -4.98
N GLY A 49 -5.45 -8.18 -4.73
CA GLY A 49 -6.64 -8.93 -5.21
C GLY A 49 -6.71 -9.14 -6.73
N GLY A 50 -6.00 -8.32 -7.52
CA GLY A 50 -5.92 -8.46 -8.99
C GLY A 50 -5.36 -9.81 -9.45
N PHE A 51 -4.42 -10.39 -8.71
CA PHE A 51 -3.90 -11.72 -9.02
C PHE A 51 -4.95 -12.82 -8.89
N GLU A 52 -5.83 -12.72 -7.93
CA GLU A 52 -6.94 -13.66 -7.79
C GLU A 52 -7.86 -13.57 -9.01
N GLN A 53 -8.14 -12.36 -9.52
CA GLN A 53 -8.92 -12.17 -10.73
C GLN A 53 -8.24 -12.81 -11.95
N VAL A 54 -6.95 -12.57 -12.17
CA VAL A 54 -6.21 -13.16 -13.31
C VAL A 54 -6.19 -14.66 -13.22
N ASN A 55 -5.96 -15.23 -12.03
CA ASN A 55 -5.97 -16.66 -11.82
C ASN A 55 -7.33 -17.28 -12.17
N LEU A 56 -8.43 -16.64 -11.76
CA LEU A 56 -9.78 -17.10 -12.02
C LEU A 56 -10.19 -16.93 -13.49
N LEU A 57 -9.82 -15.82 -14.13
CA LEU A 57 -10.26 -15.50 -15.49
C LEU A 57 -9.43 -16.18 -16.58
N PHE A 58 -8.14 -16.36 -16.34
CA PHE A 58 -7.20 -16.84 -17.36
C PHE A 58 -6.43 -18.10 -16.95
N GLY A 59 -6.64 -18.63 -15.76
CA GLY A 59 -5.92 -19.80 -15.25
C GLY A 59 -4.40 -19.57 -15.11
N GLU A 60 -3.95 -18.35 -14.93
CA GLU A 60 -2.53 -18.08 -14.71
C GLU A 60 -2.10 -18.54 -13.31
N ASN A 61 -0.88 -19.09 -13.24
CA ASN A 61 -0.28 -19.43 -11.97
C ASN A 61 0.19 -18.15 -11.26
N PRO A 62 -0.42 -17.74 -10.13
CA PRO A 62 -0.08 -16.50 -9.44
C PRO A 62 1.37 -16.48 -8.94
N ASN A 63 1.96 -17.62 -8.63
CA ASN A 63 3.37 -17.69 -8.24
C ASN A 63 4.31 -17.29 -9.36
N LYS A 64 4.03 -17.76 -10.58
CA LYS A 64 4.79 -17.41 -11.77
C LYS A 64 4.55 -15.94 -12.10
N ALA A 65 3.31 -15.52 -12.17
CA ALA A 65 2.91 -14.17 -12.54
C ALA A 65 3.56 -13.09 -11.63
N VAL A 66 3.53 -13.28 -10.32
CA VAL A 66 4.17 -12.32 -9.39
C VAL A 66 5.67 -12.25 -9.60
N ARG A 67 6.35 -13.38 -9.75
CA ARG A 67 7.81 -13.41 -9.97
C ARG A 67 8.21 -12.71 -11.26
N GLU A 68 7.50 -12.98 -12.34
CA GLU A 68 7.80 -12.36 -13.64
C GLU A 68 7.55 -10.84 -13.61
N TRP A 69 6.48 -10.40 -12.93
CA TRP A 69 6.13 -8.99 -12.84
C TRP A 69 7.01 -8.19 -11.88
N THR A 70 7.48 -8.78 -10.78
CA THR A 70 8.34 -8.09 -9.81
C THR A 70 9.80 -7.99 -10.24
N LYS A 71 10.27 -8.99 -10.99
CA LYS A 71 11.68 -9.11 -11.38
C LYS A 71 12.27 -7.84 -12.03
N PRO A 72 11.69 -7.25 -13.08
CA PRO A 72 12.29 -6.09 -13.74
C PRO A 72 12.40 -4.87 -12.81
N PHE A 73 11.50 -4.71 -11.86
CA PHE A 73 11.57 -3.61 -10.89
C PHE A 73 12.71 -3.80 -9.89
N HIS A 74 12.92 -5.02 -9.40
CA HIS A 74 14.07 -5.33 -8.52
C HIS A 74 15.39 -5.12 -9.24
N GLU A 75 15.52 -5.55 -10.50
CA GLU A 75 16.71 -5.33 -11.32
C GLU A 75 17.01 -3.84 -11.51
N ALA A 76 15.99 -3.00 -11.48
CA ALA A 76 16.09 -1.54 -11.55
C ALA A 76 16.24 -0.85 -10.16
N GLY A 77 16.32 -1.61 -9.06
CA GLY A 77 16.42 -1.05 -7.70
C GLY A 77 15.11 -0.45 -7.16
N ILE A 78 13.96 -0.77 -7.77
CA ILE A 78 12.64 -0.29 -7.37
C ILE A 78 12.00 -1.34 -6.44
N GLN A 79 11.56 -0.90 -5.25
CA GLN A 79 10.88 -1.78 -4.31
C GLN A 79 9.46 -2.12 -4.79
N THR A 80 9.02 -3.34 -4.51
CA THR A 80 7.66 -3.79 -4.82
C THR A 80 6.81 -3.93 -3.57
N HIS A 81 5.53 -3.66 -3.70
CA HIS A 81 4.61 -3.85 -2.59
C HIS A 81 3.29 -4.49 -3.02
N MET A 82 2.63 -5.11 -2.07
CA MET A 82 1.30 -5.67 -2.22
C MET A 82 0.28 -4.96 -1.36
N LEU A 83 -0.97 -4.88 -1.82
CA LEU A 83 -2.09 -4.53 -0.97
C LEU A 83 -2.60 -5.79 -0.25
N ASP A 84 -2.65 -5.72 1.08
CA ASP A 84 -3.12 -6.78 1.95
C ASP A 84 -4.36 -6.31 2.73
N ARG A 85 -5.41 -7.11 2.71
CA ARG A 85 -6.68 -6.84 3.39
C ARG A 85 -6.72 -7.37 4.83
N ALA A 86 -5.60 -7.30 5.55
CA ALA A 86 -5.46 -7.76 6.93
C ALA A 86 -6.02 -9.19 7.11
N LEU A 87 -7.12 -9.34 7.85
CA LEU A 87 -7.75 -10.63 8.13
C LEU A 87 -8.05 -11.47 6.88
N ASN A 88 -8.30 -10.82 5.76
CA ASN A 88 -8.69 -11.48 4.51
C ASN A 88 -7.50 -11.76 3.57
N GLY A 89 -6.31 -11.24 3.83
CA GLY A 89 -5.19 -11.34 2.89
C GLY A 89 -5.55 -10.72 1.53
N LEU A 90 -5.49 -11.50 0.46
CA LEU A 90 -5.94 -11.06 -0.88
C LEU A 90 -7.41 -11.36 -1.18
N ARG A 91 -8.10 -12.11 -0.31
CA ARG A 91 -9.46 -12.59 -0.54
C ARG A 91 -10.52 -11.57 -0.09
N MET A 92 -11.79 -11.93 -0.33
CA MET A 92 -12.95 -11.15 0.12
C MET A 92 -13.50 -11.66 1.45
N SER A 93 -13.04 -12.82 1.93
CA SER A 93 -13.45 -13.47 3.18
C SER A 93 -12.23 -13.73 4.07
N PRO A 94 -12.41 -13.86 5.39
CA PRO A 94 -11.33 -14.19 6.31
C PRO A 94 -10.56 -15.46 5.93
N VAL A 95 -9.27 -15.44 6.18
CA VAL A 95 -8.35 -16.55 5.92
C VAL A 95 -7.76 -17.02 7.25
N PRO A 96 -7.65 -18.35 7.49
CA PRO A 96 -7.03 -18.89 8.69
C PRO A 96 -5.63 -18.31 8.96
N ALA A 97 -5.26 -18.16 10.23
CA ALA A 97 -4.05 -17.47 10.65
C ALA A 97 -2.76 -18.14 10.13
N ASP A 98 -2.70 -19.46 10.14
CA ASP A 98 -1.59 -20.26 9.62
C ASP A 98 -1.41 -20.09 8.11
N VAL A 99 -2.50 -20.06 7.37
CA VAL A 99 -2.52 -19.80 5.92
C VAL A 99 -2.03 -18.37 5.63
N ARG A 100 -2.46 -17.37 6.43
CA ARG A 100 -1.97 -16.00 6.30
C ARG A 100 -0.48 -15.91 6.59
N LYS A 101 0.01 -16.57 7.63
CA LYS A 101 1.43 -16.61 7.96
C LYS A 101 2.26 -17.20 6.81
N LEU A 102 1.81 -18.31 6.23
CA LEU A 102 2.45 -18.91 5.06
C LEU A 102 2.40 -17.99 3.83
N PHE A 103 1.28 -17.32 3.62
CA PHE A 103 1.08 -16.38 2.53
C PHE A 103 2.15 -15.28 2.50
N TYR A 104 2.51 -14.65 3.63
CA TYR A 104 3.56 -13.62 3.67
C TYR A 104 4.93 -14.17 3.25
N LYS A 105 5.29 -15.38 3.72
CA LYS A 105 6.54 -16.04 3.32
C LYS A 105 6.58 -16.31 1.82
N VAL A 106 5.47 -16.80 1.26
CA VAL A 106 5.34 -17.04 -0.18
C VAL A 106 5.46 -15.73 -0.96
N LYS A 107 4.80 -14.66 -0.52
CA LYS A 107 4.86 -13.34 -1.18
C LYS A 107 6.27 -12.75 -1.16
N LYS A 108 6.99 -12.87 -0.05
CA LYS A 108 8.41 -12.47 0.00
C LYS A 108 9.26 -13.26 -0.98
N ALA A 109 9.09 -14.58 -1.02
CA ALA A 109 9.80 -15.45 -1.96
C ALA A 109 9.45 -15.19 -3.44
N GLN A 110 8.31 -14.54 -3.71
CA GLN A 110 7.89 -14.10 -5.04
C GLN A 110 8.45 -12.73 -5.44
N GLY A 111 9.14 -12.04 -4.54
CA GLY A 111 9.74 -10.74 -4.79
C GLY A 111 8.91 -9.56 -4.28
N THR A 112 8.03 -9.74 -3.29
CA THR A 112 7.33 -8.63 -2.64
C THR A 112 8.11 -8.14 -1.42
N ASP A 113 8.46 -6.85 -1.39
CA ASP A 113 9.27 -6.27 -0.32
C ASP A 113 8.43 -5.71 0.81
N ILE A 114 7.29 -5.12 0.49
CA ILE A 114 6.47 -4.35 1.42
C ILE A 114 5.04 -4.90 1.38
N THR A 115 4.46 -5.11 2.56
CA THR A 115 3.03 -5.33 2.68
C THR A 115 2.34 -4.04 3.10
N ARG A 116 1.39 -3.56 2.30
CA ARG A 116 0.49 -2.46 2.64
C ARG A 116 -0.79 -3.04 3.19
N THR A 117 -0.83 -3.20 4.51
CA THR A 117 -1.96 -3.80 5.20
C THR A 117 -3.01 -2.76 5.57
N PHE A 118 -4.28 -3.04 5.31
CA PHE A 118 -5.39 -2.21 5.73
C PHE A 118 -6.55 -3.02 6.30
N CYS A 119 -7.31 -2.39 7.17
CA CYS A 119 -8.65 -2.84 7.57
C CYS A 119 -9.63 -1.70 7.28
N GLY A 120 -10.65 -1.94 6.45
CA GLY A 120 -11.62 -0.91 6.07
C GLY A 120 -12.40 -0.35 7.28
N LEU A 121 -12.46 -1.10 8.39
CA LEU A 121 -13.05 -0.67 9.65
C LEU A 121 -12.03 0.00 10.60
N ASN A 122 -10.77 0.12 10.21
CA ASN A 122 -9.67 0.59 11.06
C ASN A 122 -9.52 -0.21 12.37
N ASP A 123 -9.88 -1.49 12.37
CA ASP A 123 -9.74 -2.35 13.54
C ASP A 123 -8.30 -2.89 13.63
N ILE A 124 -7.57 -2.38 14.63
CA ILE A 124 -6.17 -2.75 14.88
C ILE A 124 -6.01 -4.25 15.15
N ARG A 125 -7.00 -4.91 15.75
CA ARG A 125 -6.96 -6.36 16.03
C ARG A 125 -6.83 -7.18 14.75
N ASN A 126 -7.37 -6.68 13.63
CA ASN A 126 -7.24 -7.33 12.32
C ASN A 126 -5.87 -7.08 11.69
N ILE A 127 -5.24 -5.92 11.96
CA ILE A 127 -3.96 -5.51 11.38
C ILE A 127 -2.78 -6.11 12.15
N ALA A 128 -2.84 -6.15 13.46
CA ALA A 128 -1.73 -6.54 14.34
C ALA A 128 -1.06 -7.88 13.95
N PRO A 129 -1.79 -8.97 13.67
CA PRO A 129 -1.17 -10.22 13.25
C PRO A 129 -0.38 -10.09 11.94
N SER A 130 -0.82 -9.21 11.03
CA SER A 130 -0.14 -8.96 9.75
C SER A 130 1.23 -8.32 9.95
N ILE A 131 1.42 -7.47 10.96
CA ILE A 131 2.73 -6.89 11.31
C ILE A 131 3.71 -8.01 11.67
N THR A 132 3.31 -8.88 12.57
CA THR A 132 4.12 -10.02 13.00
C THR A 132 4.49 -10.93 11.83
N TYR A 133 3.52 -11.29 10.98
CA TYR A 133 3.75 -12.17 9.84
C TYR A 133 4.65 -11.52 8.77
N ALA A 134 4.54 -10.21 8.57
CA ALA A 134 5.42 -9.48 7.68
C ALA A 134 6.88 -9.54 8.15
N HIS A 135 7.13 -9.27 9.43
CA HIS A 135 8.47 -9.34 10.02
C HIS A 135 9.06 -10.74 9.99
N GLU A 136 8.28 -11.77 10.35
CA GLU A 136 8.72 -13.16 10.24
C GLU A 136 9.06 -13.59 8.80
N ALA A 137 8.46 -12.93 7.81
CA ALA A 137 8.77 -13.17 6.40
C ALA A 137 9.90 -12.28 5.87
N GLY A 138 10.45 -11.36 6.65
CA GLY A 138 11.46 -10.39 6.23
C GLY A 138 10.91 -9.31 5.28
N MET A 139 9.65 -8.91 5.46
CA MET A 139 8.98 -7.83 4.71
C MET A 139 8.88 -6.58 5.56
N ILE A 140 8.81 -5.42 4.90
CA ILE A 140 8.46 -4.16 5.53
C ILE A 140 6.95 -4.13 5.77
N SER A 141 6.54 -3.87 7.02
CA SER A 141 5.13 -3.75 7.40
C SER A 141 4.67 -2.30 7.30
N GLN A 142 3.92 -1.97 6.25
CA GLN A 142 3.27 -0.68 6.09
C GLN A 142 1.80 -0.80 6.47
N CYS A 143 1.38 -0.12 7.54
CA CYS A 143 0.01 -0.16 8.05
C CYS A 143 -0.78 1.06 7.60
N SER A 144 -2.02 0.84 7.13
CA SER A 144 -2.86 1.90 6.56
C SER A 144 -3.92 2.38 7.53
N LEU A 145 -4.09 3.71 7.57
CA LEU A 145 -5.21 4.41 8.18
C LEU A 145 -6.24 4.71 7.09
N CYS A 146 -7.37 4.00 7.08
CA CYS A 146 -8.42 4.21 6.09
C CYS A 146 -9.22 5.46 6.43
N ILE A 147 -9.19 6.46 5.54
CA ILE A 147 -9.89 7.73 5.74
C ILE A 147 -11.38 7.55 5.52
N THR A 148 -12.16 8.02 6.48
CA THR A 148 -13.61 8.13 6.39
C THR A 148 -14.11 9.36 7.14
N HIS A 149 -15.35 9.79 6.88
CA HIS A 149 -16.00 10.91 7.54
C HIS A 149 -17.11 10.42 8.47
N SER A 150 -16.95 10.71 9.75
CA SER A 150 -18.00 10.57 10.76
C SER A 150 -17.61 11.39 12.01
N PRO A 151 -18.52 11.58 12.96
CA PRO A 151 -18.21 12.29 14.21
C PRO A 151 -17.06 11.70 15.04
N ILE A 152 -16.79 10.40 14.89
CA ILE A 152 -15.73 9.71 15.63
C ILE A 152 -14.39 9.68 14.90
N HIS A 153 -14.35 9.87 13.58
CA HIS A 153 -13.13 9.82 12.77
C HIS A 153 -12.42 11.17 12.74
N THR A 154 -11.96 11.59 13.93
CA THR A 154 -11.24 12.85 14.14
C THR A 154 -9.73 12.70 13.88
N VAL A 155 -9.00 13.80 13.95
CA VAL A 155 -7.53 13.79 13.87
C VAL A 155 -6.93 13.02 15.04
N GLU A 156 -7.52 13.19 16.23
CA GLU A 156 -7.10 12.51 17.45
C GLU A 156 -7.29 10.99 17.32
N TYR A 157 -8.41 10.54 16.77
CA TYR A 157 -8.67 9.14 16.46
C TYR A 157 -7.58 8.52 15.55
N TYR A 158 -7.24 9.20 14.45
CA TYR A 158 -6.20 8.71 13.53
C TYR A 158 -4.80 8.78 14.14
N THR A 159 -4.55 9.80 14.96
CA THR A 159 -3.28 9.92 15.69
C THR A 159 -3.08 8.76 16.65
N ASP A 160 -4.10 8.47 17.45
CA ASP A 160 -4.09 7.39 18.43
C ASP A 160 -3.92 6.02 17.75
N MET A 161 -4.63 5.82 16.64
CA MET A 161 -4.49 4.62 15.83
C MET A 161 -3.06 4.46 15.26
N ALA A 162 -2.47 5.55 14.74
CA ALA A 162 -1.11 5.52 14.23
C ALA A 162 -0.09 5.15 15.31
N LEU A 163 -0.21 5.77 16.51
CA LEU A 163 0.67 5.48 17.64
C LEU A 163 0.57 4.02 18.07
N LYS A 164 -0.64 3.46 18.17
CA LYS A 164 -0.85 2.05 18.50
C LYS A 164 -0.23 1.11 17.46
N LEU A 165 -0.36 1.42 16.18
CA LEU A 165 0.25 0.60 15.13
C LEU A 165 1.78 0.65 15.17
N ILE A 166 2.37 1.81 15.48
CA ILE A 166 3.82 1.97 15.66
C ILE A 166 4.30 1.19 16.90
N GLU A 167 3.56 1.25 17.99
CA GLU A 167 3.85 0.49 19.20
C GLU A 167 3.82 -1.02 18.95
N LEU A 168 2.92 -1.49 18.09
CA LEU A 168 2.84 -2.88 17.64
C LEU A 168 3.95 -3.29 16.67
N GLY A 169 4.80 -2.33 16.25
CA GLY A 169 5.97 -2.59 15.41
C GLY A 169 5.76 -2.31 13.91
N ALA A 170 4.73 -1.56 13.51
CA ALA A 170 4.64 -1.15 12.10
C ALA A 170 5.89 -0.37 11.68
N ASP A 171 6.46 -0.68 10.51
CA ASP A 171 7.64 0.02 9.99
C ASP A 171 7.27 1.33 9.31
N GLU A 172 6.07 1.42 8.75
CA GLU A 172 5.57 2.59 8.04
C GLU A 172 4.07 2.78 8.27
N ILE A 173 3.61 4.02 8.25
CA ILE A 173 2.19 4.37 8.26
C ILE A 173 1.78 4.91 6.89
N CYS A 174 0.67 4.42 6.35
CA CYS A 174 0.06 4.89 5.12
C CYS A 174 -1.29 5.55 5.42
N ILE A 175 -1.46 6.81 5.05
CA ILE A 175 -2.78 7.44 5.06
C ILE A 175 -3.47 7.05 3.75
N LYS A 176 -4.53 6.24 3.84
CA LYS A 176 -5.22 5.64 2.70
C LYS A 176 -6.59 6.27 2.51
N ASP A 177 -6.70 7.11 1.50
CA ASP A 177 -7.97 7.71 1.06
C ASP A 177 -8.53 6.93 -0.13
N MET A 178 -9.25 5.85 0.14
CA MET A 178 -9.81 4.96 -0.89
C MET A 178 -10.91 5.60 -1.72
N ALA A 179 -11.64 6.56 -1.16
CA ALA A 179 -12.80 7.15 -1.81
C ALA A 179 -12.53 8.58 -2.33
N GLY A 180 -11.34 9.13 -2.09
CA GLY A 180 -11.00 10.51 -2.44
C GLY A 180 -11.85 11.53 -1.68
N ILE A 181 -12.23 11.20 -0.44
CA ILE A 181 -13.10 12.04 0.41
C ILE A 181 -12.31 12.89 1.40
N GLY A 182 -11.00 12.75 1.45
CA GLY A 182 -10.12 13.53 2.31
C GLY A 182 -10.21 15.02 1.97
N VAL A 183 -10.90 15.79 2.82
CA VAL A 183 -11.00 17.25 2.65
C VAL A 183 -9.71 17.95 3.05
N ARG A 184 -9.47 19.12 2.46
CA ARG A 184 -8.26 19.95 2.71
C ARG A 184 -7.95 20.14 4.19
N TYR A 185 -8.97 20.31 5.01
CA TYR A 185 -8.87 20.47 6.45
C TYR A 185 -8.32 19.20 7.16
N LEU A 186 -8.83 18.03 6.80
CA LEU A 186 -8.39 16.76 7.37
C LEU A 186 -6.92 16.50 7.01
N TRP A 187 -6.53 16.72 5.75
CA TRP A 187 -5.16 16.59 5.30
C TRP A 187 -4.21 17.54 6.03
N ALA A 188 -4.62 18.81 6.23
CA ALA A 188 -3.80 19.79 6.93
C ALA A 188 -3.55 19.42 8.40
N ARG A 189 -4.48 18.70 9.03
CA ARG A 189 -4.38 18.27 10.43
C ARG A 189 -3.74 16.89 10.59
N LEU A 190 -4.00 15.95 9.70
CA LEU A 190 -3.29 14.65 9.69
C LEU A 190 -1.78 14.83 9.49
N TRP A 191 -1.35 15.96 8.90
CA TRP A 191 0.05 16.35 8.90
C TRP A 191 0.63 16.51 10.31
N LEU A 192 -0.15 16.84 11.32
CA LEU A 192 0.31 16.89 12.71
C LEU A 192 0.78 15.53 13.22
N ILE A 193 0.23 14.41 12.70
CA ILE A 193 0.72 13.05 13.01
C ILE A 193 2.19 12.91 12.64
N SER A 194 2.62 13.50 11.52
CA SER A 194 4.02 13.48 11.12
C SER A 194 4.95 14.35 11.99
N ARG A 195 4.38 15.22 12.84
CA ARG A 195 5.10 16.05 13.81
C ARG A 195 5.17 15.47 15.22
N LEU A 196 4.49 14.38 15.48
CA LEU A 196 4.66 13.66 16.73
C LEU A 196 6.16 13.33 16.94
N PRO A 197 6.64 13.06 18.16
CA PRO A 197 8.05 12.76 18.46
C PRO A 197 8.64 11.62 17.62
N ILE A 198 7.85 11.01 16.77
CA ILE A 198 8.17 10.04 15.71
C ILE A 198 8.77 10.71 14.44
N ARG A 199 9.50 11.78 14.56
CA ARG A 199 10.04 12.59 13.42
C ARG A 199 10.85 11.83 12.37
N LYS A 200 11.27 10.60 12.67
CA LYS A 200 12.03 9.73 11.76
C LYS A 200 11.19 8.62 11.13
N PHE A 201 9.91 8.51 11.49
CA PHE A 201 9.05 7.43 11.00
C PHE A 201 8.60 7.69 9.54
N PRO A 202 8.71 6.70 8.65
CA PRO A 202 8.26 6.86 7.27
C PRO A 202 6.74 6.93 7.17
N PHE A 203 6.26 7.94 6.44
CA PHE A 203 4.83 8.07 6.11
C PHE A 203 4.64 8.00 4.61
N SER A 204 3.60 7.30 4.19
CA SER A 204 3.13 7.31 2.82
C SER A 204 1.67 7.79 2.74
N ILE A 205 1.26 8.23 1.57
CA ILE A 205 -0.12 8.65 1.31
C ILE A 205 -0.57 7.95 0.04
N THR A 206 -1.74 7.32 0.09
CA THR A 206 -2.39 6.74 -1.07
C THR A 206 -3.73 7.39 -1.28
N VAL A 207 -3.96 7.95 -2.47
CA VAL A 207 -5.23 8.52 -2.91
C VAL A 207 -5.67 7.81 -4.18
N MET A 208 -6.90 7.34 -4.23
CA MET A 208 -7.40 6.50 -5.33
C MET A 208 -8.36 7.23 -6.28
N ARG A 209 -8.51 8.54 -6.18
CA ARG A 209 -9.37 9.33 -7.07
C ARG A 209 -8.75 10.64 -7.50
N ASP A 210 -9.19 11.11 -8.69
CA ASP A 210 -8.71 12.28 -9.41
C ASP A 210 -8.61 13.56 -8.56
N PRO A 211 -7.62 14.29 -8.81
CA PRO A 211 -6.84 15.02 -7.86
C PRO A 211 -6.69 16.51 -8.14
N ALA A 212 -7.36 17.14 -9.05
CA ALA A 212 -7.07 18.57 -9.33
C ALA A 212 -7.21 19.47 -8.09
N SER A 213 -8.18 19.18 -7.20
CA SER A 213 -8.35 19.93 -5.94
C SER A 213 -7.48 19.37 -4.79
N ILE A 214 -7.21 18.07 -4.83
CA ILE A 214 -6.37 17.37 -3.84
C ILE A 214 -4.90 17.64 -4.13
N TRP A 215 -4.49 17.76 -5.39
CA TRP A 215 -3.10 18.04 -5.78
C TRP A 215 -2.53 19.29 -5.12
N GLN A 216 -3.25 20.39 -5.03
CA GLN A 216 -2.73 21.60 -4.42
C GLN A 216 -2.55 21.48 -2.90
N ALA A 217 -3.49 20.81 -2.21
CA ALA A 217 -3.35 20.52 -0.79
C ALA A 217 -2.23 19.50 -0.55
N PHE A 218 -2.13 18.53 -1.43
CA PHE A 218 -1.19 17.45 -1.45
C PHE A 218 0.26 17.92 -1.75
N LEU A 219 0.49 18.78 -2.74
CA LEU A 219 1.80 19.37 -3.00
C LEU A 219 2.31 20.22 -1.83
N LYS A 220 1.42 20.93 -1.14
CA LYS A 220 1.79 21.63 0.11
C LYS A 220 2.15 20.68 1.23
N PHE A 221 1.46 19.54 1.32
CA PHE A 221 1.74 18.49 2.28
C PHE A 221 3.03 17.72 1.91
N ALA A 222 3.16 17.31 0.67
CA ALA A 222 4.27 16.54 0.12
C ALA A 222 5.62 17.26 0.24
N ARG A 223 5.64 18.57 0.06
CA ARG A 223 6.85 19.38 0.30
C ARG A 223 7.37 19.29 1.74
N ARG A 224 6.62 18.69 2.64
CA ARG A 224 6.93 18.62 4.07
C ARG A 224 7.13 17.21 4.64
N VAL A 225 6.67 16.12 4.01
CA VAL A 225 6.60 14.85 4.74
C VAL A 225 6.89 13.56 3.96
N ALA A 226 6.69 13.37 2.66
CA ALA A 226 6.37 12.01 2.32
C ALA A 226 6.94 11.33 1.08
N ILE A 227 6.85 10.01 1.10
CA ILE A 227 6.72 9.13 -0.06
C ILE A 227 5.27 9.23 -0.56
N ILE A 228 5.06 9.57 -1.81
CA ILE A 228 3.75 9.74 -2.41
C ILE A 228 3.45 8.54 -3.32
N SER A 229 2.30 7.89 -3.11
CA SER A 229 1.77 6.96 -4.09
C SER A 229 0.56 7.59 -4.80
N THR A 230 0.64 7.68 -6.08
CA THR A 230 -0.45 8.04 -7.00
C THR A 230 -1.07 6.78 -7.57
#